data_a8403d46e81b315a379e84bf257a9bf5
#
_entry.id   a8403d46e81b315a379e84bf257a9bf5
#
_cell.length_a   1.000
_cell.length_b   1.000
_cell.length_c   1.000
_cell.angle_alpha   90.00
_cell.angle_beta   90.00
_cell.angle_gamma   90.00
#
_symmetry.space_group_name_H-M   'P 1'
#
loop_
_entity.id
_entity.type
_entity.pdbx_description
1 polymer ?
#
loop_
_entity_poly.entity_id
_entity_poly.type
_entity_poly.pdbx_seq_one_letter_code
_entity_poly.pdbx_strand_id
1 'polypeptide(L)'
;MPELPEVETVKRAIASIASGKKITDIFVGRKNLRWPIPTSLNKTLKGVICKQPQRRGKYILIPLSIKQILLIHLGMSGAFRIYKSRPNFQKHDHVAIGFESEEWLVFSDPRRFGCVDLFKEEYVLSHWLLKNLGPEPLSKEFTPDYIITKTASKTCSIKTFLLDQRNIAGIGNIYASEALFRAGISPKRQART
;
A
#
# COMPACT_ATOMS: atom_id res chain seq x y z
N MET A 1 10.42 -3.69 6.35
CA MET A 1 9.00 -3.48 5.96
C MET A 1 8.99 -2.37 4.95
N PRO A 2 8.38 -2.54 3.79
CA PRO A 2 8.27 -1.46 2.81
C PRO A 2 7.58 -0.23 3.41
N GLU A 3 8.23 0.93 3.30
CA GLU A 3 7.71 2.24 3.69
C GLU A 3 7.28 3.01 2.44
N LEU A 4 6.93 4.28 2.57
CA LEU A 4 6.40 5.08 1.46
C LEU A 4 7.24 5.02 0.17
N PRO A 5 8.58 5.23 0.19
CA PRO A 5 9.38 5.23 -1.03
C PRO A 5 9.44 3.89 -1.74
N GLU A 6 9.53 2.78 -0.96
CA GLU A 6 9.52 1.44 -1.54
C GLU A 6 8.16 1.12 -2.15
N VAL A 7 7.07 1.51 -1.47
CA VAL A 7 5.70 1.32 -2.00
C VAL A 7 5.48 2.18 -3.26
N GLU A 8 6.01 3.39 -3.31
CA GLU A 8 5.97 4.25 -4.50
C GLU A 8 6.72 3.61 -5.68
N THR A 9 7.90 3.03 -5.42
CA THR A 9 8.68 2.32 -6.45
C THR A 9 7.91 1.12 -6.99
N VAL A 10 7.32 0.33 -6.11
CA VAL A 10 6.49 -0.83 -6.52
C VAL A 10 5.26 -0.36 -7.30
N LYS A 11 4.57 0.70 -6.85
CA LYS A 11 3.43 1.27 -7.57
C LYS A 11 3.80 1.70 -8.99
N ARG A 12 4.97 2.34 -9.18
CA ARG A 12 5.47 2.73 -10.51
C ARG A 12 5.73 1.52 -11.40
N ALA A 13 6.35 0.48 -10.85
CA ALA A 13 6.57 -0.77 -11.59
C ALA A 13 5.25 -1.46 -11.98
N ILE A 14 4.23 -1.46 -11.09
CA ILE A 14 2.89 -1.94 -11.43
C ILE A 14 2.28 -1.08 -12.54
N ALA A 15 2.41 0.24 -12.45
CA ALA A 15 1.83 1.16 -13.44
C ALA A 15 2.39 0.92 -14.85
N SER A 16 3.66 0.57 -14.99
CA SER A 16 4.29 0.34 -16.31
C SER A 16 3.69 -0.85 -17.07
N ILE A 17 3.10 -1.82 -16.37
CA ILE A 17 2.54 -3.01 -17.01
C ILE A 17 1.01 -3.10 -16.92
N ALA A 18 0.39 -2.44 -15.94
CA ALA A 18 -1.04 -2.58 -15.67
C ALA A 18 -1.89 -1.41 -16.21
N SER A 19 -1.32 -0.20 -16.32
CA SER A 19 -2.11 0.98 -16.71
C SER A 19 -2.68 0.85 -18.11
N GLY A 20 -3.99 0.97 -18.24
CA GLY A 20 -4.72 0.85 -19.49
C GLY A 20 -4.89 -0.57 -19.99
N LYS A 21 -4.32 -1.57 -19.29
CA LYS A 21 -4.36 -2.97 -19.73
C LYS A 21 -5.58 -3.69 -19.19
N LYS A 22 -6.11 -4.58 -20.02
CA LYS A 22 -7.21 -5.50 -19.69
C LYS A 22 -6.67 -6.72 -18.95
N ILE A 23 -7.32 -7.07 -17.85
CA ILE A 23 -7.03 -8.30 -17.11
C ILE A 23 -7.64 -9.48 -17.84
N THR A 24 -6.84 -10.48 -18.15
CA THR A 24 -7.28 -11.69 -18.87
C THR A 24 -7.43 -12.90 -17.95
N ASP A 25 -6.58 -12.95 -16.90
CA ASP A 25 -6.62 -14.08 -15.97
C ASP A 25 -6.21 -13.65 -14.56
N ILE A 26 -6.70 -14.39 -13.56
CA ILE A 26 -6.42 -14.18 -12.13
C ILE A 26 -6.11 -15.52 -11.49
N PHE A 27 -5.02 -15.56 -10.74
CA PHE A 27 -4.71 -16.67 -9.85
C PHE A 27 -4.84 -16.21 -8.39
N VAL A 28 -5.53 -16.99 -7.56
CA VAL A 28 -5.62 -16.80 -6.11
C VAL A 28 -5.16 -18.09 -5.45
N GLY A 29 -3.94 -18.11 -4.94
CA GLY A 29 -3.29 -19.29 -4.38
C GLY A 29 -3.75 -19.65 -2.96
N ARG A 30 -4.46 -18.74 -2.29
CA ARG A 30 -4.99 -18.96 -0.93
C ARG A 30 -6.14 -18.03 -0.60
N LYS A 31 -6.94 -18.41 0.43
CA LYS A 31 -8.14 -17.66 0.83
C LYS A 31 -7.84 -16.41 1.68
N ASN A 32 -6.71 -16.35 2.38
CA ASN A 32 -6.40 -15.29 3.34
C ASN A 32 -4.90 -14.99 3.43
N LEU A 33 -4.62 -13.72 3.62
CA LEU A 33 -3.36 -13.14 4.10
C LEU A 33 -3.57 -12.66 5.54
N ARG A 34 -3.19 -11.41 5.87
CA ARG A 34 -3.55 -10.79 7.15
C ARG A 34 -5.08 -10.74 7.34
N TRP A 35 -5.80 -10.52 6.27
CA TRP A 35 -7.28 -10.58 6.17
C TRP A 35 -7.69 -11.49 5.00
N PRO A 36 -8.94 -11.91 4.95
CA PRO A 36 -9.45 -12.69 3.82
C PRO A 36 -9.25 -11.95 2.49
N ILE A 37 -8.80 -12.66 1.48
CA ILE A 37 -8.80 -12.18 0.10
C ILE A 37 -10.24 -12.29 -0.41
N PRO A 38 -10.80 -11.25 -1.08
CA PRO A 38 -12.17 -11.30 -1.58
C PRO A 38 -12.39 -12.52 -2.49
N THR A 39 -13.36 -13.34 -2.16
CA THR A 39 -13.67 -14.58 -2.92
C THR A 39 -14.14 -14.29 -4.34
N SER A 40 -14.70 -13.09 -4.56
CA SER A 40 -15.14 -12.61 -5.86
C SER A 40 -14.00 -12.15 -6.78
N LEU A 41 -12.76 -12.04 -6.28
CA LEU A 41 -11.64 -11.38 -6.97
C LEU A 41 -11.47 -11.93 -8.40
N ASN A 42 -11.38 -13.26 -8.54
CA ASN A 42 -11.21 -13.91 -9.83
C ASN A 42 -12.37 -13.61 -10.80
N LYS A 43 -13.62 -13.75 -10.31
CA LYS A 43 -14.81 -13.51 -11.13
C LYS A 43 -14.95 -12.03 -11.52
N THR A 44 -14.64 -11.12 -10.60
CA THR A 44 -14.88 -9.69 -10.80
C THR A 44 -13.82 -9.04 -11.69
N LEU A 45 -12.55 -9.46 -11.59
CA LEU A 45 -11.45 -8.77 -12.29
C LEU A 45 -11.25 -9.21 -13.73
N LYS A 46 -11.70 -10.40 -14.12
CA LYS A 46 -11.51 -10.91 -15.48
C LYS A 46 -12.27 -10.05 -16.50
N GLY A 47 -11.58 -9.56 -17.51
CA GLY A 47 -12.13 -8.67 -18.53
C GLY A 47 -12.11 -7.19 -18.18
N VAL A 48 -11.69 -6.82 -16.96
CA VAL A 48 -11.66 -5.44 -16.46
C VAL A 48 -10.36 -4.74 -16.85
N ILE A 49 -10.43 -3.44 -17.10
CA ILE A 49 -9.26 -2.60 -17.42
C ILE A 49 -8.75 -1.93 -16.16
N CYS A 50 -7.45 -2.05 -15.90
CA CYS A 50 -6.76 -1.29 -14.86
C CYS A 50 -6.54 0.15 -15.29
N LYS A 51 -6.92 1.11 -14.45
CA LYS A 51 -6.53 2.51 -14.62
C LYS A 51 -5.17 2.76 -13.99
N GLN A 52 -4.70 4.01 -14.01
CA GLN A 52 -3.42 4.41 -13.43
C GLN A 52 -3.36 4.11 -11.91
N PRO A 53 -2.43 3.26 -11.44
CA PRO A 53 -2.25 2.99 -10.03
C PRO A 53 -1.86 4.24 -9.25
N GLN A 54 -2.41 4.35 -8.05
CA GLN A 54 -2.20 5.44 -7.11
C GLN A 54 -1.59 4.88 -5.81
N ARG A 55 -1.05 5.76 -4.96
CA ARG A 55 -0.57 5.40 -3.63
C ARG A 55 -1.23 6.27 -2.57
N ARG A 56 -1.56 5.66 -1.44
CA ARG A 56 -1.96 6.36 -0.22
C ARG A 56 -1.22 5.74 0.98
N GLY A 57 -0.31 6.49 1.58
CA GLY A 57 0.59 5.94 2.62
C GLY A 57 1.37 4.75 2.10
N LYS A 58 1.18 3.59 2.72
CA LYS A 58 1.80 2.31 2.33
C LYS A 58 0.87 1.41 1.52
N TYR A 59 -0.25 1.94 1.03
CA TYR A 59 -1.24 1.23 0.21
C TYR A 59 -1.10 1.59 -1.24
N ILE A 60 -1.17 0.58 -2.11
CA ILE A 60 -1.30 0.73 -3.56
C ILE A 60 -2.78 0.58 -3.91
N LEU A 61 -3.30 1.51 -4.67
CA LEU A 61 -4.68 1.56 -5.11
C LEU A 61 -4.70 1.48 -6.62
N ILE A 62 -5.31 0.46 -7.18
CA ILE A 62 -5.48 0.27 -8.63
C ILE A 62 -6.95 0.50 -8.96
N PRO A 63 -7.34 1.71 -9.44
CA PRO A 63 -8.69 1.95 -9.89
C PRO A 63 -8.99 1.11 -11.13
N LEU A 64 -10.21 0.64 -11.24
CA LEU A 64 -10.69 -0.27 -12.28
C LEU A 64 -11.78 0.38 -13.13
N SER A 65 -11.96 -0.08 -14.36
CA SER A 65 -12.98 0.44 -15.29
C SER A 65 -14.43 0.24 -14.78
N ILE A 66 -14.63 -0.66 -13.84
CA ILE A 66 -15.93 -1.00 -13.22
C ILE A 66 -16.25 -0.18 -11.96
N LYS A 67 -15.61 0.97 -11.76
CA LYS A 67 -15.76 1.81 -10.55
C LYS A 67 -15.47 1.07 -9.24
N GLN A 68 -14.48 0.21 -9.25
CA GLN A 68 -13.93 -0.47 -8.07
C GLN A 68 -12.44 -0.16 -7.95
N ILE A 69 -11.89 -0.38 -6.76
CA ILE A 69 -10.48 -0.22 -6.45
C ILE A 69 -9.95 -1.56 -5.93
N LEU A 70 -8.89 -2.05 -6.57
CA LEU A 70 -8.07 -3.11 -6.02
C LEU A 70 -7.01 -2.48 -5.12
N LEU A 71 -7.11 -2.77 -3.81
CA LEU A 71 -6.18 -2.26 -2.79
C LEU A 71 -5.17 -3.33 -2.45
N ILE A 72 -3.90 -2.94 -2.36
CA ILE A 72 -2.80 -3.83 -1.98
C ILE A 72 -1.95 -3.16 -0.91
N HIS A 73 -1.60 -3.92 0.13
CA HIS A 73 -0.62 -3.56 1.14
C HIS A 73 0.46 -4.63 1.19
N LEU A 74 1.73 -4.23 1.11
CA LEU A 74 2.85 -5.18 1.01
C LEU A 74 3.14 -5.90 2.34
N GLY A 75 2.60 -5.41 3.47
CA GLY A 75 2.94 -5.96 4.77
C GLY A 75 4.41 -5.78 5.10
N MET A 76 5.07 -6.84 5.55
CA MET A 76 6.49 -6.81 5.90
C MET A 76 7.41 -7.49 4.87
N SER A 77 6.89 -8.44 4.11
CA SER A 77 7.66 -9.26 3.16
C SER A 77 7.00 -9.38 1.79
N GLY A 78 5.87 -8.68 1.60
CA GLY A 78 5.18 -8.67 0.33
C GLY A 78 6.00 -7.98 -0.77
N ALA A 79 6.07 -8.62 -1.90
CA ALA A 79 6.75 -8.12 -3.09
C ALA A 79 5.98 -8.48 -4.34
N PHE A 80 6.16 -7.68 -5.37
CA PHE A 80 5.68 -8.00 -6.71
C PHE A 80 6.81 -8.47 -7.61
N ARG A 81 6.50 -9.48 -8.42
CA ARG A 81 7.34 -9.94 -9.53
C ARG A 81 6.57 -9.81 -10.83
N ILE A 82 7.27 -9.41 -11.87
CA ILE A 82 6.73 -9.26 -13.22
C ILE A 82 7.30 -10.38 -14.08
N TYR A 83 6.44 -11.08 -14.79
CA TYR A 83 6.79 -12.13 -15.75
C TYR A 83 6.24 -11.78 -17.11
N LYS A 84 6.97 -12.12 -18.17
CA LYS A 84 6.56 -11.90 -19.58
C LYS A 84 5.49 -12.88 -20.06
N SER A 85 5.29 -13.99 -19.35
CA SER A 85 4.29 -15.00 -19.62
C SER A 85 3.81 -15.63 -18.32
N ARG A 86 2.77 -16.46 -18.36
CA ARG A 86 2.24 -17.15 -17.18
C ARG A 86 3.33 -17.98 -16.48
N PRO A 87 3.68 -17.65 -15.21
CA PRO A 87 4.71 -18.38 -14.49
C PRO A 87 4.17 -19.65 -13.83
N ASN A 88 5.09 -20.54 -13.45
CA ASN A 88 4.78 -21.57 -12.46
C ASN A 88 4.74 -20.92 -11.08
N PHE A 89 3.55 -20.85 -10.48
CA PHE A 89 3.33 -20.20 -9.19
C PHE A 89 4.03 -20.96 -8.06
N GLN A 90 4.68 -20.22 -7.18
CA GLN A 90 5.42 -20.74 -6.05
C GLN A 90 4.56 -20.75 -4.78
N LYS A 91 5.02 -21.44 -3.72
CA LYS A 91 4.34 -21.60 -2.43
C LYS A 91 3.84 -20.28 -1.81
N HIS A 92 4.56 -19.19 -2.04
CA HIS A 92 4.26 -17.89 -1.45
C HIS A 92 3.63 -16.89 -2.42
N ASP A 93 3.28 -17.33 -3.63
CA ASP A 93 2.54 -16.53 -4.61
C ASP A 93 1.05 -16.64 -4.27
N HIS A 94 0.48 -15.51 -3.84
CA HIS A 94 -0.87 -15.52 -3.28
C HIS A 94 -1.91 -14.96 -4.21
N VAL A 95 -1.56 -13.94 -4.98
CA VAL A 95 -2.41 -13.37 -6.02
C VAL A 95 -1.55 -13.09 -7.25
N ALA A 96 -2.02 -13.48 -8.42
CA ALA A 96 -1.40 -13.10 -9.67
C ALA A 96 -2.45 -12.62 -10.68
N ILE A 97 -2.06 -11.62 -11.46
CA ILE A 97 -2.88 -10.95 -12.45
C ILE A 97 -2.20 -11.06 -13.81
N GLY A 98 -2.86 -11.72 -14.75
CA GLY A 98 -2.45 -11.77 -16.14
C GLY A 98 -3.13 -10.69 -16.96
N PHE A 99 -2.39 -10.08 -17.88
CA PHE A 99 -2.86 -8.99 -18.74
C PHE A 99 -2.93 -9.44 -20.21
N GLU A 100 -3.66 -8.71 -21.04
CA GLU A 100 -3.76 -8.95 -22.49
C GLU A 100 -2.42 -8.84 -23.22
N SER A 101 -1.43 -8.20 -22.60
CA SER A 101 -0.03 -8.12 -23.08
C SER A 101 0.80 -9.38 -22.75
N GLU A 102 0.14 -10.46 -22.27
CA GLU A 102 0.75 -11.72 -21.80
C GLU A 102 1.58 -11.58 -20.50
N GLU A 103 1.87 -10.37 -20.06
CA GLU A 103 2.60 -10.12 -18.82
C GLU A 103 1.77 -10.51 -17.59
N TRP A 104 2.48 -10.94 -16.55
CA TRP A 104 1.90 -11.32 -15.28
C TRP A 104 2.50 -10.54 -14.13
N LEU A 105 1.65 -10.04 -13.26
CA LEU A 105 1.99 -9.40 -12.00
C LEU A 105 1.70 -10.37 -10.86
N VAL A 106 2.73 -10.81 -10.14
CA VAL A 106 2.61 -11.83 -9.09
C VAL A 106 2.93 -11.22 -7.72
N PHE A 107 1.96 -11.24 -6.83
CA PHE A 107 2.12 -10.85 -5.43
C PHE A 107 2.54 -12.04 -4.58
N SER A 108 3.76 -11.98 -4.03
CA SER A 108 4.33 -12.98 -3.16
C SER A 108 4.54 -12.41 -1.77
N ASP A 109 4.13 -13.14 -0.72
CA ASP A 109 4.29 -12.69 0.68
C ASP A 109 4.51 -13.88 1.62
N PRO A 110 5.76 -14.26 1.89
CA PRO A 110 6.09 -15.38 2.77
C PRO A 110 5.49 -15.27 4.18
N ARG A 111 5.45 -14.06 4.74
CA ARG A 111 4.96 -13.81 6.10
C ARG A 111 3.45 -13.60 6.18
N ARG A 112 2.78 -13.36 5.05
CA ARG A 112 1.31 -13.18 4.95
C ARG A 112 0.76 -11.99 5.75
N PHE A 113 1.56 -10.94 5.94
CA PHE A 113 1.16 -9.70 6.61
C PHE A 113 0.63 -8.65 5.62
N GLY A 114 0.67 -8.98 4.34
CA GLY A 114 0.06 -8.17 3.29
C GLY A 114 -1.46 -8.22 3.30
N CYS A 115 -2.04 -7.40 2.46
CA CYS A 115 -3.48 -7.35 2.25
C CYS A 115 -3.79 -7.16 0.77
N VAL A 116 -4.82 -7.84 0.31
CA VAL A 116 -5.47 -7.60 -0.99
C VAL A 116 -6.95 -7.45 -0.73
N ASP A 117 -7.53 -6.33 -1.15
CA ASP A 117 -8.95 -6.03 -0.98
C ASP A 117 -9.55 -5.44 -2.27
N LEU A 118 -10.86 -5.56 -2.43
CA LEU A 118 -11.59 -5.06 -3.58
C LEU A 118 -12.88 -4.41 -3.10
N PHE A 119 -13.03 -3.11 -3.39
CA PHE A 119 -14.18 -2.34 -2.93
C PHE A 119 -14.61 -1.29 -3.96
N LYS A 120 -15.81 -0.76 -3.84
CA LYS A 120 -16.32 0.29 -4.75
C LYS A 120 -15.57 1.61 -4.55
N GLU A 121 -15.27 2.30 -5.64
CA GLU A 121 -14.51 3.56 -5.66
C GLU A 121 -15.15 4.66 -4.77
N GLU A 122 -16.48 4.68 -4.67
CA GLU A 122 -17.22 5.62 -3.81
C GLU A 122 -16.86 5.51 -2.32
N TYR A 123 -16.35 4.35 -1.86
CA TYR A 123 -15.97 4.13 -0.47
C TYR A 123 -14.50 4.43 -0.16
N VAL A 124 -13.73 4.99 -1.09
CA VAL A 124 -12.28 5.19 -0.89
C VAL A 124 -11.97 6.03 0.36
N LEU A 125 -12.74 7.09 0.62
CA LEU A 125 -12.54 7.96 1.78
C LEU A 125 -13.04 7.35 3.10
N SER A 126 -14.02 6.45 3.04
CA SER A 126 -14.59 5.77 4.21
C SER A 126 -14.02 4.38 4.45
N HIS A 127 -13.15 3.89 3.54
CA HIS A 127 -12.59 2.56 3.64
C HIS A 127 -11.79 2.39 4.93
N TRP A 128 -12.06 1.33 5.68
CA TRP A 128 -11.54 1.13 7.04
C TRP A 128 -10.00 1.16 7.17
N LEU A 129 -9.27 0.79 6.11
CA LEU A 129 -7.81 0.86 6.05
C LEU A 129 -7.28 2.27 5.71
N LEU A 130 -8.10 3.14 5.11
CA LEU A 130 -7.65 4.41 4.55
C LEU A 130 -8.17 5.62 5.32
N LYS A 131 -9.38 5.55 5.88
CA LYS A 131 -10.13 6.67 6.47
C LYS A 131 -9.41 7.42 7.60
N ASN A 132 -8.53 6.72 8.31
CA ASN A 132 -7.83 7.29 9.46
C ASN A 132 -6.37 7.65 9.16
N LEU A 133 -5.93 7.58 7.90
CA LEU A 133 -4.55 7.94 7.56
C LEU A 133 -4.35 9.45 7.64
N GLY A 134 -3.30 9.87 8.33
CA GLY A 134 -2.84 11.26 8.37
C GLY A 134 -2.37 11.77 7.00
N PRO A 135 -1.92 13.02 6.89
CA PRO A 135 -1.42 13.59 5.64
C PRO A 135 -0.21 12.83 5.10
N GLU A 136 0.01 12.91 3.81
CA GLU A 136 1.24 12.44 3.16
C GLU A 136 2.41 13.34 3.55
N PRO A 137 3.61 12.79 3.84
CA PRO A 137 4.77 13.59 4.28
C PRO A 137 5.23 14.66 3.30
N LEU A 138 4.88 14.51 2.01
CA LEU A 138 5.26 15.44 0.94
C LEU A 138 4.07 16.25 0.41
N SER A 139 2.93 16.23 1.13
CA SER A 139 1.76 17.02 0.75
C SER A 139 1.81 18.42 1.39
N LYS A 140 0.99 19.33 0.85
CA LYS A 140 0.87 20.70 1.36
C LYS A 140 0.25 20.76 2.76
N GLU A 141 -0.49 19.73 3.16
CA GLU A 141 -1.09 19.62 4.50
C GLU A 141 -0.07 19.28 5.59
N PHE A 142 1.08 18.70 5.22
CA PHE A 142 2.14 18.33 6.17
C PHE A 142 3.09 19.51 6.38
N THR A 143 2.73 20.40 7.28
CA THR A 143 3.48 21.62 7.63
C THR A 143 4.12 21.51 9.02
N PRO A 144 5.10 22.37 9.37
CA PRO A 144 5.59 22.49 10.74
C PRO A 144 4.46 22.76 11.75
N ASP A 145 3.52 23.65 11.44
CA ASP A 145 2.37 23.97 12.29
C ASP A 145 1.45 22.78 12.51
N TYR A 146 1.27 21.92 11.50
CA TYR A 146 0.54 20.66 11.63
C TYR A 146 1.21 19.78 12.71
N ILE A 147 2.54 19.61 12.65
CA ILE A 147 3.28 18.79 13.62
C ILE A 147 3.17 19.41 15.02
N ILE A 148 3.42 20.70 15.17
CA ILE A 148 3.34 21.42 16.46
C ILE A 148 1.96 21.22 17.08
N THR A 149 0.91 21.45 16.32
CA THR A 149 -0.47 21.30 16.80
C THR A 149 -0.78 19.86 17.20
N LYS A 150 -0.37 18.88 16.40
CA LYS A 150 -0.63 17.45 16.66
C LYS A 150 0.18 16.89 17.81
N THR A 151 1.35 17.43 18.10
CA THR A 151 2.22 16.98 19.19
C THR A 151 1.92 17.67 20.53
N ALA A 152 1.31 18.84 20.56
CA ALA A 152 1.14 19.71 21.74
C ALA A 152 0.63 19.00 23.01
N SER A 153 -0.24 18.00 22.86
CA SER A 153 -0.79 17.22 24.00
C SER A 153 -0.21 15.81 24.10
N LYS A 154 0.81 15.43 23.29
CA LYS A 154 1.28 14.05 23.21
C LYS A 154 2.44 13.78 24.16
N THR A 155 2.22 12.86 25.10
CA THR A 155 3.24 12.40 26.06
C THR A 155 4.06 11.22 25.55
N CYS A 156 3.64 10.56 24.46
CA CYS A 156 4.42 9.50 23.84
C CYS A 156 5.74 10.04 23.26
N SER A 157 6.69 9.13 22.98
CA SER A 157 7.94 9.54 22.33
C SER A 157 7.67 10.08 20.92
N ILE A 158 8.50 11.00 20.47
CA ILE A 158 8.39 11.57 19.12
C ILE A 158 8.49 10.48 18.04
N LYS A 159 9.30 9.46 18.26
CA LYS A 159 9.38 8.32 17.32
C LYS A 159 8.05 7.54 17.27
N THR A 160 7.42 7.29 18.41
CA THR A 160 6.10 6.63 18.45
C THR A 160 5.04 7.46 17.73
N PHE A 161 5.08 8.80 17.92
CA PHE A 161 4.19 9.72 17.23
C PHE A 161 4.36 9.64 15.70
N LEU A 162 5.61 9.63 15.19
CA LEU A 162 5.91 9.55 13.77
C LEU A 162 5.52 8.21 13.13
N LEU A 163 5.56 7.12 13.89
CA LEU A 163 5.19 5.79 13.42
C LEU A 163 3.68 5.57 13.30
N ASP A 164 2.88 6.37 13.97
CA ASP A 164 1.42 6.27 13.90
C ASP A 164 0.91 6.82 12.56
N GLN A 165 0.42 5.94 11.71
CA GLN A 165 -0.09 6.28 10.38
C GLN A 165 -1.28 7.26 10.41
N ARG A 166 -1.93 7.45 11.55
CA ARG A 166 -2.99 8.45 11.76
C ARG A 166 -2.43 9.86 11.87
N ASN A 167 -1.18 9.99 12.28
CA ASN A 167 -0.50 11.28 12.34
C ASN A 167 0.17 11.61 11.00
N ILE A 168 0.90 10.64 10.42
CA ILE A 168 1.64 10.83 9.17
C ILE A 168 1.58 9.51 8.38
N ALA A 169 1.01 9.54 7.19
CA ALA A 169 0.90 8.35 6.37
C ALA A 169 2.23 7.97 5.72
N GLY A 170 2.56 6.68 5.69
CA GLY A 170 3.67 6.16 4.92
C GLY A 170 5.02 6.08 5.64
N ILE A 171 5.23 6.82 6.73
CA ILE A 171 6.47 6.76 7.52
C ILE A 171 6.51 5.44 8.31
N GLY A 172 7.69 4.83 8.35
CA GLY A 172 7.97 3.68 9.19
C GLY A 172 9.26 3.85 9.99
N ASN A 173 9.82 2.75 10.45
CA ASN A 173 10.97 2.77 11.37
C ASN A 173 12.23 3.40 10.77
N ILE A 174 12.48 3.15 9.50
CA ILE A 174 13.70 3.64 8.82
C ILE A 174 13.60 5.15 8.68
N TYR A 175 12.54 5.65 8.03
CA TYR A 175 12.40 7.09 7.77
C TYR A 175 12.13 7.90 9.03
N ALA A 176 11.44 7.36 10.05
CA ALA A 176 11.32 8.03 11.35
C ALA A 176 12.67 8.18 12.03
N SER A 177 13.52 7.14 12.02
CA SER A 177 14.86 7.21 12.62
C SER A 177 15.78 8.17 11.87
N GLU A 178 15.80 8.11 10.54
CA GLU A 178 16.61 9.00 9.70
C GLU A 178 16.21 10.47 9.86
N ALA A 179 14.91 10.76 9.87
CA ALA A 179 14.41 12.12 10.05
C ALA A 179 14.81 12.69 11.42
N LEU A 180 14.64 11.91 12.49
CA LEU A 180 15.01 12.31 13.84
C LEU A 180 16.53 12.49 13.99
N PHE A 181 17.32 11.60 13.41
CA PHE A 181 18.77 11.70 13.41
C PHE A 181 19.23 13.01 12.72
N ARG A 182 18.72 13.28 11.52
CA ARG A 182 19.04 14.51 10.77
C ARG A 182 18.61 15.79 11.50
N ALA A 183 17.50 15.71 12.23
CA ALA A 183 17.00 16.83 13.03
C ALA A 183 17.72 17.00 14.39
N GLY A 184 18.63 16.08 14.77
CA GLY A 184 19.29 16.09 16.09
C GLY A 184 18.34 15.81 17.25
N ILE A 185 17.21 15.13 16.99
CA ILE A 185 16.16 14.88 17.99
C ILE A 185 16.26 13.45 18.51
N SER A 186 16.39 13.30 19.84
CA SER A 186 16.34 11.97 20.47
C SER A 186 15.01 11.27 20.18
N PRO A 187 15.00 10.01 19.69
CA PRO A 187 13.77 9.28 19.42
C PRO A 187 12.92 9.03 20.69
N LYS A 188 13.52 9.12 21.88
CA LYS A 188 12.84 8.97 23.18
C LYS A 188 12.25 10.28 23.71
N ARG A 189 12.60 11.43 23.13
CA ARG A 189 12.07 12.75 23.54
C ARG A 189 10.54 12.70 23.45
N GLN A 190 9.86 13.34 24.42
CA GLN A 190 8.40 13.48 24.35
C GLN A 190 8.01 14.33 23.14
N ALA A 191 6.93 13.93 22.44
CA ALA A 191 6.53 14.59 21.21
C ALA A 191 6.11 16.08 21.42
N ARG A 192 5.65 16.41 22.61
CA ARG A 192 5.20 17.78 22.99
C ARG A 192 6.33 18.76 23.38
N THR A 193 7.60 18.30 23.40
CA THR A 193 8.71 19.14 23.89
C THR A 193 9.69 19.58 22.82
#